data_678d5312a57010e231a106f2e18e41db
#
_entry.id   678d5312a57010e231a106f2e18e41db
#
_cell.length_a   1.000
_cell.length_b   1.000
_cell.length_c   1.000
_cell.angle_alpha   90.00
_cell.angle_beta   90.00
_cell.angle_gamma   90.00
#
_symmetry.space_group_name_H-M   'P 1'
#
loop_
_entity.id
_entity.type
_entity.pdbx_description
1 polymer ?
#
loop_
_entity_poly.entity_id
_entity_poly.type
_entity_poly.pdbx_seq_one_letter_code
_entity_poly.pdbx_strand_id
1 'polypeptide(L)'
;EAFFFLIYEIFNPTINSNRLFQIIMQGKILIAEPSVFGDQNFHRSVVILANSKRSNIIGFIVNKPLTYSINDVIPEITSDFELYHGGPVEQDNLFVIHNAGHLIPNSIKIDDNLFWGGNFEKLIVLVNEGILKKNNIRFFLGYSGWSNEQLEEEIISKAWVMIENTSKDKILNLDPETLWKNQMLALGGKYVIWSNTPENPFQN
;
A
#
# COMPACT_ATOMS: atom_id res chain seq x y z
N GLU A 1 21.64 12.43 -7.44
CA GLU A 1 20.89 13.49 -6.70
C GLU A 1 20.24 12.93 -5.42
N ALA A 2 19.53 11.79 -5.45
CA ALA A 2 18.91 11.17 -4.27
C ALA A 2 19.93 10.79 -3.18
N PHE A 3 21.13 10.35 -3.55
CA PHE A 3 22.18 9.99 -2.61
C PHE A 3 22.79 11.22 -1.90
N PHE A 4 22.92 12.34 -2.61
CA PHE A 4 23.36 13.62 -2.04
C PHE A 4 22.31 14.21 -1.10
N PHE A 5 21.03 14.07 -1.42
CA PHE A 5 19.93 14.50 -0.58
C PHE A 5 19.87 13.68 0.72
N LEU A 6 20.07 12.37 0.64
CA LEU A 6 20.13 11.45 1.79
C LEU A 6 21.31 11.81 2.72
N ILE A 7 22.50 12.14 2.16
CA ILE A 7 23.69 12.57 2.95
C ILE A 7 23.42 13.92 3.60
N TYR A 8 22.79 14.88 2.91
CA TYR A 8 22.46 16.18 3.48
C TYR A 8 21.49 16.05 4.68
N GLU A 9 20.53 15.14 4.58
CA GLU A 9 19.57 14.87 5.67
C GLU A 9 20.21 14.12 6.83
N ILE A 10 21.12 13.17 6.60
CA ILE A 10 21.86 12.46 7.67
C ILE A 10 22.74 13.42 8.50
N PHE A 11 23.28 14.46 7.88
CA PHE A 11 24.12 15.46 8.57
C PHE A 11 23.34 16.68 9.09
N ASN A 12 22.00 16.71 8.93
CA ASN A 12 21.18 17.77 9.46
C ASN A 12 20.71 17.40 10.90
N PRO A 13 21.24 18.03 11.96
CA PRO A 13 20.95 17.68 13.35
C PRO A 13 19.49 17.93 13.76
N THR A 14 18.64 18.42 12.87
CA THR A 14 17.22 18.68 13.11
C THR A 14 16.31 17.52 12.67
N ILE A 15 16.80 16.49 11.96
CA ILE A 15 16.01 15.33 11.59
C ILE A 15 16.11 14.26 12.67
N ASN A 16 15.01 14.06 13.37
CA ASN A 16 14.83 12.96 14.30
C ASN A 16 14.97 11.62 13.54
N SER A 17 15.68 10.64 14.11
CA SER A 17 15.88 9.29 13.57
C SER A 17 14.57 8.63 13.11
N ASN A 18 13.48 8.87 13.83
CA ASN A 18 12.14 8.37 13.48
C ASN A 18 11.63 8.94 12.16
N ARG A 19 11.87 10.20 11.87
CA ARG A 19 11.46 10.83 10.61
C ARG A 19 12.30 10.34 9.45
N LEU A 20 13.59 10.11 9.66
CA LEU A 20 14.46 9.53 8.64
C LEU A 20 14.02 8.11 8.28
N PHE A 21 13.68 7.29 9.27
CA PHE A 21 13.15 5.94 9.06
C PHE A 21 11.87 5.97 8.19
N GLN A 22 10.94 6.86 8.50
CA GLN A 22 9.71 7.02 7.73
C GLN A 22 9.97 7.43 6.26
N ILE A 23 10.91 8.34 6.02
CA ILE A 23 11.29 8.76 4.67
C ILE A 23 11.87 7.58 3.89
N ILE A 24 12.70 6.75 4.52
CA ILE A 24 13.30 5.56 3.91
C ILE A 24 12.23 4.50 3.61
N MET A 25 11.22 4.36 4.46
CA MET A 25 10.15 3.37 4.29
C MET A 25 9.09 3.78 3.25
N GLN A 26 8.94 5.08 3.00
CA GLN A 26 7.93 5.59 2.08
C GLN A 26 8.09 5.02 0.68
N GLY A 27 6.99 4.51 0.12
CA GLY A 27 6.94 3.94 -1.23
C GLY A 27 7.49 2.50 -1.33
N LYS A 28 8.04 1.94 -0.25
CA LYS A 28 8.44 0.53 -0.22
C LYS A 28 7.24 -0.39 -0.22
N ILE A 29 7.48 -1.63 -0.64
CA ILE A 29 6.49 -2.71 -0.61
C ILE A 29 6.87 -3.71 0.49
N LEU A 30 5.90 -4.08 1.31
CA LEU A 30 6.00 -5.22 2.21
C LEU A 30 5.25 -6.41 1.60
N ILE A 31 5.89 -7.55 1.57
CA ILE A 31 5.32 -8.83 1.15
C ILE A 31 5.23 -9.71 2.38
N ALA A 32 4.02 -10.16 2.73
CA ALA A 32 3.83 -11.02 3.89
C ALA A 32 4.57 -12.36 3.68
N GLU A 33 5.44 -12.72 4.64
CA GLU A 33 6.08 -14.03 4.64
C GLU A 33 5.06 -15.12 5.02
N PRO A 34 5.26 -16.36 4.61
CA PRO A 34 4.38 -17.48 4.99
C PRO A 34 4.21 -17.69 6.49
N SER A 35 5.16 -17.22 7.31
CA SER A 35 5.09 -17.24 8.77
C SER A 35 3.91 -16.43 9.34
N VAL A 36 3.37 -15.47 8.57
CA VAL A 36 2.19 -14.66 8.89
C VAL A 36 0.89 -15.46 8.66
N PHE A 37 1.00 -16.77 8.36
CA PHE A 37 -0.15 -17.65 8.29
C PHE A 37 -0.91 -17.66 9.63
N GLY A 38 -2.18 -17.37 9.62
CA GLY A 38 -3.00 -17.24 10.85
C GLY A 38 -3.40 -15.80 11.17
N ASP A 39 -2.69 -14.81 10.63
CA ASP A 39 -3.19 -13.43 10.61
C ASP A 39 -4.12 -13.25 9.41
N GLN A 40 -5.42 -13.20 9.67
CA GLN A 40 -6.44 -13.07 8.62
C GLN A 40 -6.29 -11.77 7.79
N ASN A 41 -5.74 -10.71 8.41
CA ASN A 41 -5.55 -9.44 7.72
C ASN A 41 -4.35 -9.49 6.77
N PHE A 42 -3.24 -10.12 7.21
CA PHE A 42 -1.98 -10.01 6.49
C PHE A 42 -1.53 -11.28 5.76
N HIS A 43 -2.20 -12.41 5.95
CA HIS A 43 -1.88 -13.61 5.19
C HIS A 43 -1.88 -13.32 3.68
N ARG A 44 -0.74 -13.60 3.00
CA ARG A 44 -0.53 -13.36 1.56
C ARG A 44 -0.81 -11.92 1.10
N SER A 45 -0.61 -10.95 1.98
CA SER A 45 -0.79 -9.55 1.60
C SER A 45 0.46 -8.96 0.96
N VAL A 46 0.21 -7.97 0.11
CA VAL A 46 1.20 -7.04 -0.43
C VAL A 46 0.77 -5.65 0.00
N VAL A 47 1.63 -4.96 0.74
CA VAL A 47 1.32 -3.65 1.33
C VAL A 47 2.23 -2.59 0.73
N ILE A 48 1.67 -1.49 0.24
CA ILE A 48 2.46 -0.30 -0.10
C ILE A 48 2.55 0.63 1.10
N LEU A 49 3.77 1.03 1.46
CA LEU A 49 4.02 1.94 2.57
C LEU A 49 3.85 3.39 2.14
N ALA A 50 3.17 4.16 2.98
CA ALA A 50 2.98 5.59 2.86
C ALA A 50 3.30 6.27 4.20
N ASN A 51 3.61 7.54 4.18
CA ASN A 51 3.81 8.32 5.41
C ASN A 51 2.52 9.03 5.80
N SER A 52 2.24 9.03 7.09
CA SER A 52 1.20 9.90 7.65
C SER A 52 1.81 11.21 8.14
N LYS A 53 0.97 12.25 8.22
CA LYS A 53 1.37 13.53 8.84
C LYS A 53 1.62 13.41 10.36
N ARG A 54 1.23 12.28 10.98
CA ARG A 54 1.24 12.05 12.44
C ARG A 54 2.41 11.20 12.93
N SER A 55 3.51 11.14 12.20
CA SER A 55 4.72 10.38 12.59
C SER A 55 4.57 8.86 12.70
N ASN A 56 3.50 8.27 12.16
CA ASN A 56 3.34 6.83 12.04
C ASN A 56 3.55 6.40 10.59
N ILE A 57 4.01 5.17 10.40
CA ILE A 57 4.04 4.52 9.10
C ILE A 57 2.65 3.94 8.84
N ILE A 58 2.07 4.27 7.72
CA ILE A 58 0.84 3.64 7.27
C ILE A 58 1.11 2.85 6.00
N GLY A 59 0.26 1.88 5.72
CA GLY A 59 0.31 1.09 4.51
C GLY A 59 -1.08 0.68 4.05
N PHE A 60 -1.18 0.35 2.77
CA PHE A 60 -2.41 -0.13 2.17
C PHE A 60 -2.19 -1.50 1.56
N ILE A 61 -2.99 -2.48 1.96
CA ILE A 61 -3.00 -3.81 1.35
C ILE A 61 -3.57 -3.68 -0.06
N VAL A 62 -2.76 -3.93 -1.08
CA VAL A 62 -3.13 -3.65 -2.47
C VAL A 62 -3.69 -4.86 -3.21
N ASN A 63 -3.80 -6.03 -2.57
CA ASN A 63 -4.19 -7.27 -3.22
C ASN A 63 -5.34 -8.02 -2.53
N LYS A 64 -6.18 -7.33 -1.75
CA LYS A 64 -7.36 -7.93 -1.12
C LYS A 64 -8.63 -7.19 -1.54
N PRO A 65 -9.20 -7.51 -2.74
CA PRO A 65 -10.48 -6.93 -3.14
C PRO A 65 -11.61 -7.41 -2.23
N LEU A 66 -12.58 -6.55 -1.99
CA LEU A 66 -13.81 -6.85 -1.29
C LEU A 66 -14.88 -7.32 -2.28
N THR A 67 -15.93 -7.95 -1.76
CA THR A 67 -17.03 -8.48 -2.58
C THR A 67 -18.04 -7.42 -3.02
N TYR A 68 -17.92 -6.21 -2.51
CA TYR A 68 -18.77 -5.06 -2.84
C TYR A 68 -17.91 -3.92 -3.42
N SER A 69 -18.58 -3.04 -4.14
CA SER A 69 -17.94 -1.97 -4.91
C SER A 69 -18.01 -0.62 -4.19
N ILE A 70 -17.33 0.39 -4.75
CA ILE A 70 -17.38 1.75 -4.22
C ILE A 70 -18.79 2.34 -4.21
N ASN A 71 -19.63 1.99 -5.19
CA ASN A 71 -21.02 2.47 -5.30
C ASN A 71 -21.90 2.03 -4.13
N ASP A 72 -21.57 0.88 -3.51
CA ASP A 72 -22.28 0.37 -2.34
C ASP A 72 -22.00 1.22 -1.08
N VAL A 73 -20.89 1.95 -1.08
CA VAL A 73 -20.42 2.78 0.04
C VAL A 73 -20.63 4.26 -0.23
N ILE A 74 -20.37 4.72 -1.47
CA ILE A 74 -20.45 6.10 -1.91
C ILE A 74 -21.35 6.17 -3.16
N PRO A 75 -22.68 6.30 -2.99
CA PRO A 75 -23.63 6.30 -4.11
C PRO A 75 -23.41 7.44 -5.13
N GLU A 76 -22.73 8.52 -4.73
CA GLU A 76 -22.38 9.66 -5.59
C GLU A 76 -21.35 9.29 -6.66
N ILE A 77 -20.59 8.23 -6.48
CA ILE A 77 -19.70 7.69 -7.50
C ILE A 77 -20.50 6.77 -8.39
N THR A 78 -20.70 7.18 -9.65
CA THR A 78 -21.56 6.45 -10.61
C THR A 78 -20.81 5.36 -11.38
N SER A 79 -19.49 5.40 -11.38
CA SER A 79 -18.65 4.40 -12.04
C SER A 79 -18.34 3.25 -11.10
N ASP A 80 -18.33 2.03 -11.62
CA ASP A 80 -18.03 0.83 -10.87
C ASP A 80 -16.53 0.67 -10.65
N PHE A 81 -16.08 0.85 -9.40
CA PHE A 81 -14.71 0.59 -8.95
C PHE A 81 -14.70 -0.49 -7.87
N GLU A 82 -13.73 -1.37 -7.95
CA GLU A 82 -13.44 -2.32 -6.88
C GLU A 82 -13.02 -1.59 -5.61
N LEU A 83 -13.46 -2.12 -4.48
CA LEU A 83 -13.07 -1.66 -3.16
C LEU A 83 -12.16 -2.71 -2.53
N TYR A 84 -11.11 -2.28 -1.85
CA TYR A 84 -10.10 -3.16 -1.27
C TYR A 84 -10.09 -3.05 0.25
N HIS A 85 -9.78 -4.15 0.92
CA HIS A 85 -9.41 -4.12 2.33
C HIS A 85 -8.01 -3.54 2.47
N GLY A 86 -7.91 -2.30 2.96
CA GLY A 86 -6.62 -1.60 3.12
C GLY A 86 -5.83 -2.01 4.36
N GLY A 87 -6.51 -2.53 5.36
CA GLY A 87 -5.92 -2.99 6.62
C GLY A 87 -6.87 -2.90 7.81
N PRO A 88 -6.44 -3.32 9.02
CA PRO A 88 -7.29 -3.46 10.19
C PRO A 88 -7.63 -2.16 10.92
N VAL A 89 -7.02 -1.03 10.54
CA VAL A 89 -7.20 0.25 11.21
C VAL A 89 -8.24 1.09 10.47
N GLU A 90 -9.17 1.70 11.21
CA GLU A 90 -10.22 2.58 10.66
C GLU A 90 -11.01 1.95 9.49
N GLN A 91 -11.46 0.72 9.65
CA GLN A 91 -12.10 -0.07 8.58
C GLN A 91 -13.41 0.54 8.05
N ASP A 92 -14.05 1.45 8.79
CA ASP A 92 -15.24 2.20 8.36
C ASP A 92 -14.90 3.46 7.58
N ASN A 93 -13.62 3.79 7.41
CA ASN A 93 -13.15 4.96 6.70
C ASN A 93 -12.63 4.59 5.30
N LEU A 94 -12.99 5.44 4.33
CA LEU A 94 -12.54 5.29 2.95
C LEU A 94 -11.21 6.02 2.73
N PHE A 95 -10.28 5.31 2.11
CA PHE A 95 -8.99 5.83 1.66
C PHE A 95 -8.82 5.61 0.17
N VAL A 96 -7.86 6.33 -0.43
CA VAL A 96 -7.62 6.25 -1.86
C VAL A 96 -6.13 6.39 -2.17
N ILE A 97 -5.67 5.57 -3.12
CA ILE A 97 -4.37 5.74 -3.79
C ILE A 97 -4.62 6.05 -5.26
N HIS A 98 -3.88 7.00 -5.82
CA HIS A 98 -4.03 7.44 -7.20
C HIS A 98 -2.71 7.97 -7.80
N ASN A 99 -2.66 8.08 -9.13
CA ASN A 99 -1.52 8.67 -9.85
C ASN A 99 -1.81 10.09 -10.40
N ALA A 100 -2.85 10.74 -9.88
CA ALA A 100 -3.33 12.04 -10.35
C ALA A 100 -3.08 13.18 -9.34
N GLY A 101 -1.93 13.20 -8.67
CA GLY A 101 -1.63 14.20 -7.64
C GLY A 101 -1.67 15.66 -8.13
N HIS A 102 -1.46 15.90 -9.42
CA HIS A 102 -1.57 17.22 -10.03
C HIS A 102 -3.02 17.69 -10.25
N LEU A 103 -4.00 16.77 -10.23
CA LEU A 103 -5.43 17.06 -10.40
C LEU A 103 -6.20 17.11 -9.07
N ILE A 104 -5.69 16.43 -8.05
CA ILE A 104 -6.36 16.29 -6.75
C ILE A 104 -5.58 17.08 -5.69
N PRO A 105 -6.12 18.25 -5.25
CA PRO A 105 -5.48 19.05 -4.21
C PRO A 105 -5.29 18.29 -2.90
N ASN A 106 -4.25 18.65 -2.13
CA ASN A 106 -3.94 18.08 -0.82
C ASN A 106 -3.57 16.59 -0.83
N SER A 107 -3.30 16.01 -1.99
CA SER A 107 -2.76 14.65 -2.10
C SER A 107 -1.41 14.54 -1.43
N ILE A 108 -1.16 13.42 -0.76
CA ILE A 108 0.10 13.14 -0.07
C ILE A 108 0.92 12.21 -0.95
N LYS A 109 2.14 12.61 -1.26
CA LYS A 109 3.04 11.84 -2.12
C LYS A 109 3.45 10.53 -1.43
N ILE A 110 3.36 9.41 -2.16
CA ILE A 110 3.94 8.12 -1.80
C ILE A 110 5.25 7.92 -2.56
N ASP A 111 5.21 8.11 -3.88
CA ASP A 111 6.33 7.97 -4.81
C ASP A 111 6.16 9.01 -5.93
N ASP A 112 7.03 9.05 -6.94
CA ASP A 112 7.03 10.08 -7.99
C ASP A 112 5.68 10.25 -8.69
N ASN A 113 4.98 9.17 -8.97
CA ASN A 113 3.66 9.17 -9.62
C ASN A 113 2.57 8.49 -8.79
N LEU A 114 2.77 8.35 -7.49
CA LEU A 114 1.80 7.70 -6.63
C LEU A 114 1.53 8.56 -5.41
N PHE A 115 0.24 8.77 -5.13
CA PHE A 115 -0.26 9.64 -4.07
C PHE A 115 -1.40 8.94 -3.33
N TRP A 116 -1.66 9.37 -2.10
CA TRP A 116 -2.84 8.94 -1.36
C TRP A 116 -3.62 10.12 -0.80
N GLY A 117 -4.91 9.90 -0.52
CA GLY A 117 -5.81 10.91 0.00
C GLY A 117 -6.08 12.03 -1.00
N GLY A 118 -6.18 13.26 -0.50
CA GLY A 118 -6.50 14.45 -1.29
C GLY A 118 -7.93 14.95 -1.08
N ASN A 119 -8.33 15.94 -1.86
CA ASN A 119 -9.69 16.50 -1.81
C ASN A 119 -10.69 15.51 -2.41
N PHE A 120 -11.56 14.95 -1.56
CA PHE A 120 -12.49 13.88 -1.94
C PHE A 120 -13.60 14.37 -2.88
N GLU A 121 -14.10 15.58 -2.69
CA GLU A 121 -15.13 16.17 -3.57
C GLU A 121 -14.58 16.32 -5.01
N LYS A 122 -13.34 16.82 -5.14
CA LYS A 122 -12.68 16.91 -6.45
C LYS A 122 -12.46 15.55 -7.08
N LEU A 123 -12.13 14.54 -6.27
CA LEU A 123 -11.95 13.18 -6.71
C LEU A 123 -13.25 12.61 -7.29
N ILE A 124 -14.39 12.74 -6.60
CA ILE A 124 -15.71 12.31 -7.10
C ILE A 124 -16.02 12.92 -8.47
N VAL A 125 -15.79 14.23 -8.62
CA VAL A 125 -15.98 14.92 -9.91
C VAL A 125 -15.13 14.28 -11.01
N LEU A 126 -13.83 14.08 -10.78
CA LEU A 126 -12.92 13.53 -11.78
C LEU A 126 -13.24 12.08 -12.15
N VAL A 127 -13.73 11.30 -11.18
CA VAL A 127 -14.18 9.91 -11.40
C VAL A 127 -15.46 9.91 -12.26
N ASN A 128 -16.46 10.71 -11.90
CA ASN A 128 -17.73 10.76 -12.61
C ASN A 128 -17.61 11.35 -14.02
N GLU A 129 -16.66 12.26 -14.24
CA GLU A 129 -16.31 12.78 -15.58
C GLU A 129 -15.50 11.79 -16.42
N GLY A 130 -15.11 10.62 -15.85
CA GLY A 130 -14.31 9.60 -16.53
C GLY A 130 -12.85 9.99 -16.77
N ILE A 131 -12.37 11.06 -16.12
CA ILE A 131 -10.97 11.50 -16.15
C ILE A 131 -10.11 10.50 -15.38
N LEU A 132 -10.56 10.09 -14.18
CA LEU A 132 -9.94 9.02 -13.41
C LEU A 132 -10.63 7.69 -13.72
N LYS A 133 -9.84 6.72 -14.13
CA LYS A 133 -10.28 5.36 -14.49
C LYS A 133 -9.68 4.34 -13.52
N LYS A 134 -10.09 3.08 -13.60
CA LYS A 134 -9.62 1.96 -12.77
C LYS A 134 -8.08 1.82 -12.73
N ASN A 135 -7.39 2.26 -13.77
CA ASN A 135 -5.93 2.26 -13.83
C ASN A 135 -5.25 3.48 -13.19
N ASN A 136 -6.00 4.49 -12.77
CA ASN A 136 -5.48 5.70 -12.17
C ASN A 136 -5.69 5.77 -10.65
N ILE A 137 -6.62 4.95 -10.13
CA ILE A 137 -7.10 5.05 -8.76
C ILE A 137 -7.53 3.70 -8.20
N ARG A 138 -7.31 3.50 -6.90
CA ARG A 138 -7.79 2.36 -6.14
C ARG A 138 -8.34 2.82 -4.78
N PHE A 139 -9.50 2.30 -4.40
CA PHE A 139 -10.20 2.63 -3.17
C PHE A 139 -10.00 1.56 -2.10
N PHE A 140 -9.89 1.98 -0.84
CA PHE A 140 -9.62 1.10 0.28
C PHE A 140 -10.54 1.41 1.46
N LEU A 141 -11.02 0.39 2.15
CA LEU A 141 -11.55 0.52 3.51
C LEU A 141 -10.45 0.17 4.50
N GLY A 142 -10.19 1.10 5.41
CA GLY A 142 -9.13 1.02 6.39
C GLY A 142 -7.72 1.14 5.81
N TYR A 143 -6.76 1.02 6.70
CA TYR A 143 -5.33 1.02 6.41
C TYR A 143 -4.58 0.14 7.43
N SER A 144 -3.32 -0.13 7.18
CA SER A 144 -2.40 -0.78 8.11
C SER A 144 -1.50 0.26 8.75
N GLY A 145 -1.24 0.15 10.04
CA GLY A 145 -0.46 1.15 10.76
C GLY A 145 0.59 0.51 11.67
N TRP A 146 1.77 1.12 11.69
CA TRP A 146 2.90 0.69 12.53
C TRP A 146 3.55 1.88 13.24
N SER A 147 4.06 1.66 14.45
CA SER A 147 5.16 2.46 14.96
C SER A 147 6.45 2.10 14.20
N ASN A 148 7.47 2.95 14.29
CA ASN A 148 8.76 2.64 13.65
C ASN A 148 9.38 1.37 14.24
N GLU A 149 9.33 1.26 15.56
CA GLU A 149 9.87 0.12 16.31
C GLU A 149 9.14 -1.18 15.96
N GLN A 150 7.81 -1.13 15.88
CA GLN A 150 6.99 -2.29 15.50
C GLN A 150 7.34 -2.78 14.10
N LEU A 151 7.42 -1.89 13.12
CA LEU A 151 7.75 -2.29 11.75
C LEU A 151 9.16 -2.88 11.65
N GLU A 152 10.12 -2.28 12.36
CA GLU A 152 11.49 -2.78 12.41
C GLU A 152 11.55 -4.20 13.01
N GLU A 153 10.87 -4.44 14.13
CA GLU A 153 10.77 -5.76 14.77
C GLU A 153 10.11 -6.79 13.85
N GLU A 154 9.03 -6.43 13.16
CA GLU A 154 8.34 -7.33 12.23
C GLU A 154 9.20 -7.68 10.99
N ILE A 155 10.03 -6.74 10.50
CA ILE A 155 11.00 -7.02 9.43
C ILE A 155 12.12 -7.93 9.93
N ILE A 156 12.69 -7.65 11.11
CA ILE A 156 13.75 -8.46 11.72
C ILE A 156 13.28 -9.91 12.00
N SER A 157 12.06 -10.04 12.52
CA SER A 157 11.42 -11.35 12.78
C SER A 157 10.96 -12.08 11.53
N LYS A 158 11.14 -11.46 10.35
CA LYS A 158 10.75 -12.01 9.04
C LYS A 158 9.24 -12.22 8.90
N ALA A 159 8.43 -11.35 9.48
CA ALA A 159 7.02 -11.26 9.13
C ALA A 159 6.84 -10.67 7.71
N TRP A 160 7.75 -9.79 7.32
CA TRP A 160 7.75 -9.10 6.04
C TRP A 160 9.05 -9.24 5.27
N VAL A 161 8.94 -9.40 3.95
CA VAL A 161 10.01 -9.08 3.01
C VAL A 161 9.76 -7.69 2.47
N MET A 162 10.70 -6.78 2.67
CA MET A 162 10.62 -5.43 2.17
C MET A 162 11.40 -5.29 0.86
N ILE A 163 10.77 -4.69 -0.15
CA ILE A 163 11.36 -4.43 -1.46
C ILE A 163 11.06 -3.01 -1.95
N GLU A 164 11.82 -2.57 -2.96
CA GLU A 164 11.48 -1.33 -3.70
C GLU A 164 10.23 -1.51 -4.55
N ASN A 165 9.41 -0.46 -4.63
CA ASN A 165 8.31 -0.43 -5.59
C ASN A 165 8.83 -0.15 -7.01
N THR A 166 9.31 -1.15 -7.70
CA THR A 166 9.77 -1.03 -9.09
C THR A 166 8.63 -0.84 -10.09
N SER A 167 7.41 -1.21 -9.69
CA SER A 167 6.19 -1.04 -10.50
C SER A 167 5.66 0.39 -10.49
N LYS A 168 6.06 1.21 -9.51
CA LYS A 168 5.59 2.58 -9.30
C LYS A 168 4.05 2.65 -9.31
N ASP A 169 3.45 3.58 -10.07
CA ASP A 169 1.99 3.71 -10.21
C ASP A 169 1.32 2.51 -10.90
N LYS A 170 2.06 1.69 -11.64
CA LYS A 170 1.53 0.47 -12.24
C LYS A 170 1.04 -0.56 -11.22
N ILE A 171 1.43 -0.41 -9.94
CA ILE A 171 0.93 -1.26 -8.85
C ILE A 171 -0.61 -1.21 -8.76
N LEU A 172 -1.24 -0.11 -9.19
CA LEU A 172 -2.69 0.05 -9.25
C LEU A 172 -3.35 -0.86 -10.32
N ASN A 173 -2.57 -1.38 -11.27
CA ASN A 173 -3.03 -2.18 -12.40
C ASN A 173 -2.63 -3.66 -12.30
N LEU A 174 -1.89 -4.04 -11.28
CA LEU A 174 -1.51 -5.42 -11.08
C LEU A 174 -2.72 -6.23 -10.59
N ASP A 175 -2.84 -7.44 -11.12
CA ASP A 175 -3.88 -8.38 -10.74
C ASP A 175 -3.75 -8.76 -9.25
N PRO A 176 -4.74 -8.44 -8.42
CA PRO A 176 -4.66 -8.64 -6.98
C PRO A 176 -4.55 -10.12 -6.58
N GLU A 177 -5.18 -11.03 -7.32
CA GLU A 177 -5.19 -12.46 -7.00
C GLU A 177 -3.81 -13.10 -7.14
N THR A 178 -3.05 -12.66 -8.15
CA THR A 178 -1.72 -13.23 -8.45
C THR A 178 -0.57 -12.41 -7.88
N LEU A 179 -0.83 -11.18 -7.40
CA LEU A 179 0.22 -10.24 -7.01
C LEU A 179 1.19 -10.80 -5.97
N TRP A 180 0.70 -11.33 -4.85
CA TRP A 180 1.55 -11.91 -3.81
C TRP A 180 2.41 -13.06 -4.37
N LYS A 181 1.80 -13.98 -5.10
CA LYS A 181 2.50 -15.11 -5.73
C LYS A 181 3.59 -14.64 -6.68
N ASN A 182 3.29 -13.65 -7.52
CA ASN A 182 4.25 -13.10 -8.48
C ASN A 182 5.42 -12.42 -7.78
N GLN A 183 5.17 -11.69 -6.67
CA GLN A 183 6.23 -11.10 -5.87
C GLN A 183 7.13 -12.18 -5.23
N MET A 184 6.54 -13.24 -4.68
CA MET A 184 7.29 -14.37 -4.11
C MET A 184 8.15 -15.07 -5.17
N LEU A 185 7.62 -15.29 -6.39
CA LEU A 185 8.39 -15.85 -7.50
C LEU A 185 9.56 -14.94 -7.89
N ALA A 186 9.35 -13.63 -7.93
CA ALA A 186 10.38 -12.64 -8.27
C ALA A 186 11.52 -12.60 -7.24
N LEU A 187 11.22 -12.85 -5.95
CA LEU A 187 12.23 -12.99 -4.89
C LEU A 187 13.16 -14.20 -5.07
N GLY A 188 12.67 -15.26 -5.73
CA GLY A 188 13.47 -16.46 -6.01
C GLY A 188 13.77 -17.32 -4.77
N GLY A 189 14.72 -18.27 -4.91
CA GLY A 189 15.18 -19.12 -3.80
C GLY A 189 14.05 -19.83 -3.06
N LYS A 190 14.05 -19.78 -1.72
CA LYS A 190 13.03 -20.41 -0.87
C LYS A 190 11.60 -19.92 -1.15
N TYR A 191 11.44 -18.67 -1.63
CA TYR A 191 10.13 -18.07 -1.86
C TYR A 191 9.37 -18.70 -3.03
N VAL A 192 10.07 -19.29 -4.00
CA VAL A 192 9.46 -20.05 -5.10
C VAL A 192 8.68 -21.26 -4.56
N ILE A 193 9.20 -21.93 -3.54
CA ILE A 193 8.51 -23.05 -2.89
C ILE A 193 7.24 -22.56 -2.21
N TRP A 194 7.36 -21.47 -1.44
CA TRP A 194 6.24 -20.88 -0.71
C TRP A 194 5.14 -20.32 -1.62
N SER A 195 5.49 -19.80 -2.80
CA SER A 195 4.50 -19.30 -3.76
C SER A 195 3.54 -20.38 -4.27
N ASN A 196 3.93 -21.67 -4.17
CA ASN A 196 3.14 -22.81 -4.63
C ASN A 196 2.41 -23.55 -3.48
N THR A 197 2.56 -23.11 -2.23
CA THR A 197 1.80 -23.72 -1.12
C THR A 197 0.32 -23.41 -1.26
N PRO A 198 -0.59 -24.31 -0.83
CA PRO A 198 -2.02 -24.01 -0.77
C PRO A 198 -2.31 -22.77 0.08
N GLU A 199 -3.37 -22.05 -0.25
CA GLU A 199 -3.79 -20.88 0.53
C GLU A 199 -4.19 -21.26 1.95
N ASN A 200 -4.84 -22.41 2.08
CA ASN A 200 -5.14 -23.03 3.36
C ASN A 200 -4.42 -24.40 3.45
N PRO A 201 -3.33 -24.50 4.28
CA PRO A 201 -2.60 -25.76 4.42
C PRO A 201 -3.41 -26.92 5.02
N PHE A 202 -4.56 -26.62 5.62
CA PHE A 202 -5.47 -27.62 6.22
C PHE A 202 -6.55 -28.14 5.26
N GLN A 203 -6.58 -27.68 4.01
CA GLN A 203 -7.51 -28.12 2.97
C GLN A 203 -6.87 -29.16 2.02
N ASN A 204 -6.11 -30.10 2.53
CA ASN A 204 -5.68 -31.29 1.79
C ASN A 204 -6.60 -32.45 2.10
#